data_2c81d8b9c6715c4f1aba7df59e742629
#
_entry.id   2c81d8b9c6715c4f1aba7df59e742629
#
_cell.length_a   1.000
_cell.length_b   1.000
_cell.length_c   1.000
_cell.angle_alpha   90.00
_cell.angle_beta   90.00
_cell.angle_gamma   90.00
#
_symmetry.space_group_name_H-M   'P 1'
#
loop_
_entity.id
_entity.type
_entity.pdbx_description
1 polymer ?
#
loop_
_entity_poly.entity_id
_entity_poly.type
_entity_poly.pdbx_seq_one_letter_code
_entity_poly.pdbx_strand_id
1 'polypeptide(L)'
;MQSSPQPKMPVIFYQTPAGGDAVLDWLKSLEQGERAAIGQDLMRVQFRWPVGMPFCRPMGDGLWEVRSHLPSGNIARIMFCIVENHILALHGFIKKTQRHHRTI
;
A
#
# COMPACT_ATOMS: atom_id res chain seq x y z
N MET A 1 -8.66 -10.23 30.35
CA MET A 1 -8.73 -9.32 29.30
C MET A 1 -7.83 -9.71 28.17
N GLN A 2 -8.34 -9.74 26.99
CA GLN A 2 -7.55 -10.11 25.89
C GLN A 2 -7.17 -8.94 25.12
N SER A 3 -5.93 -8.78 24.77
CA SER A 3 -5.53 -7.71 23.92
C SER A 3 -5.69 -8.12 22.48
N SER A 4 -5.88 -7.15 21.62
CA SER A 4 -5.96 -7.41 20.20
C SER A 4 -4.63 -7.93 19.69
N PRO A 5 -4.64 -8.79 18.69
CA PRO A 5 -3.38 -9.25 18.11
C PRO A 5 -2.61 -8.07 17.55
N GLN A 6 -1.31 -8.10 17.71
CA GLN A 6 -0.46 -7.07 17.13
C GLN A 6 -0.01 -7.49 15.74
N PRO A 7 0.11 -6.54 14.82
CA PRO A 7 0.64 -6.86 13.51
C PRO A 7 2.05 -7.41 13.62
N LYS A 8 2.35 -8.42 12.81
CA LYS A 8 3.66 -9.00 12.76
C LYS A 8 4.66 -8.01 12.19
N MET A 9 4.23 -7.22 11.19
CA MET A 9 5.06 -6.25 10.51
C MET A 9 4.27 -4.96 10.41
N PRO A 10 4.31 -4.10 11.42
CA PRO A 10 3.51 -2.86 11.38
C PRO A 10 3.96 -1.93 10.27
N VAL A 11 3.00 -1.19 9.70
CA VAL A 11 3.30 -0.21 8.66
C VAL A 11 3.71 1.12 9.29
N ILE A 12 4.77 1.71 8.73
CA ILE A 12 5.17 3.06 9.04
C ILE A 12 5.14 3.80 7.72
N PHE A 13 4.62 5.02 7.73
CA PHE A 13 4.60 5.83 6.51
C PHE A 13 5.84 6.72 6.49
N TYR A 14 6.55 6.71 5.37
CA TYR A 14 7.75 7.50 5.23
C TYR A 14 7.45 8.99 5.39
N GLN A 15 8.28 9.66 6.16
CA GLN A 15 8.18 11.09 6.34
C GLN A 15 9.43 11.73 5.78
N THR A 16 9.26 12.85 5.09
CA THR A 16 10.41 13.58 4.58
C THR A 16 11.13 14.27 5.73
N PRO A 17 12.39 14.66 5.57
CA PRO A 17 13.10 15.38 6.64
C PRO A 17 12.40 16.65 7.10
N ALA A 18 11.60 17.28 6.21
CA ALA A 18 10.86 18.46 6.58
C ALA A 18 9.55 18.14 7.28
N GLY A 19 9.26 16.86 7.53
CA GLY A 19 8.05 16.46 8.22
C GLY A 19 6.84 16.19 7.34
N GLY A 20 7.05 16.09 6.03
CA GLY A 20 5.94 15.81 5.13
C GLY A 20 5.53 14.35 5.16
N ASP A 21 4.22 14.09 5.11
CA ASP A 21 3.65 12.75 5.15
C ASP A 21 2.95 12.45 3.84
N ALA A 22 3.69 12.40 2.75
CA ALA A 22 3.10 12.30 1.42
C ALA A 22 2.20 11.08 1.24
N VAL A 23 2.62 9.91 1.73
CA VAL A 23 1.81 8.70 1.56
C VAL A 23 0.53 8.78 2.39
N LEU A 24 0.65 9.22 3.64
CA LEU A 24 -0.49 9.33 4.51
C LEU A 24 -1.46 10.39 3.98
N ASP A 25 -0.95 11.51 3.51
CA ASP A 25 -1.78 12.57 2.94
C ASP A 25 -2.50 12.07 1.69
N TRP A 26 -1.80 11.31 0.87
CA TRP A 26 -2.41 10.71 -0.32
C TRP A 26 -3.56 9.78 0.08
N LEU A 27 -3.35 8.92 1.07
CA LEU A 27 -4.40 8.03 1.54
C LEU A 27 -5.60 8.83 2.05
N LYS A 28 -5.35 9.89 2.81
CA LYS A 28 -6.43 10.69 3.35
C LYS A 28 -7.22 11.42 2.26
N SER A 29 -6.61 11.64 1.10
CA SER A 29 -7.29 12.32 0.00
C SER A 29 -8.25 11.41 -0.76
N LEU A 30 -8.17 10.11 -0.55
CA LEU A 30 -9.00 9.16 -1.29
C LEU A 30 -10.39 9.04 -0.68
N GLU A 31 -11.31 8.54 -1.49
CA GLU A 31 -12.65 8.29 -0.98
C GLU A 31 -12.63 7.17 0.03
N GLN A 32 -13.62 7.17 0.90
CA GLN A 32 -13.67 6.22 1.98
C GLN A 32 -13.59 4.76 1.53
N GLY A 33 -14.31 4.41 0.47
CA GLY A 33 -14.28 3.04 -0.04
C GLY A 33 -12.91 2.63 -0.55
N GLU A 34 -12.20 3.57 -1.16
CA GLU A 34 -10.84 3.32 -1.64
C GLU A 34 -9.89 3.15 -0.47
N ARG A 35 -9.98 4.03 0.52
CA ARG A 35 -9.13 3.91 1.71
C ARG A 35 -9.38 2.59 2.43
N ALA A 36 -10.64 2.17 2.51
CA ALA A 36 -10.97 0.92 3.18
C ALA A 36 -10.35 -0.28 2.46
N ALA A 37 -10.41 -0.29 1.13
CA ALA A 37 -9.84 -1.38 0.35
C ALA A 37 -8.33 -1.46 0.54
N ILE A 38 -7.65 -0.32 0.49
CA ILE A 38 -6.21 -0.27 0.69
C ILE A 38 -5.87 -0.68 2.12
N GLY A 39 -6.64 -0.18 3.09
CA GLY A 39 -6.42 -0.51 4.49
C GLY A 39 -6.52 -1.99 4.76
N GLN A 40 -7.50 -2.66 4.15
CA GLN A 40 -7.64 -4.10 4.31
C GLN A 40 -6.44 -4.85 3.76
N ASP A 41 -5.95 -4.42 2.60
CA ASP A 41 -4.80 -5.10 2.00
C ASP A 41 -3.51 -4.83 2.77
N LEU A 42 -3.34 -3.62 3.28
CA LEU A 42 -2.21 -3.32 4.16
C LEU A 42 -2.29 -4.13 5.44
N MET A 43 -3.48 -4.31 5.99
CA MET A 43 -3.65 -5.11 7.18
C MET A 43 -3.25 -6.56 6.92
N ARG A 44 -3.65 -7.09 5.77
CA ARG A 44 -3.26 -8.45 5.37
C ARG A 44 -1.75 -8.60 5.34
N VAL A 45 -1.07 -7.63 4.73
CA VAL A 45 0.39 -7.69 4.63
C VAL A 45 1.01 -7.60 6.03
N GLN A 46 0.51 -6.73 6.87
CA GLN A 46 1.05 -6.56 8.22
C GLN A 46 0.95 -7.84 9.05
N PHE A 47 -0.15 -8.56 8.92
CA PHE A 47 -0.36 -9.76 9.73
C PHE A 47 0.19 -11.04 9.09
N ARG A 48 0.33 -11.05 7.78
CA ARG A 48 0.69 -12.29 7.09
C ARG A 48 1.99 -12.25 6.34
N TRP A 49 2.76 -11.21 6.52
CA TRP A 49 4.04 -11.13 5.81
C TRP A 49 4.91 -12.37 6.10
N PRO A 50 5.57 -12.94 5.10
CA PRO A 50 5.60 -12.49 3.71
C PRO A 50 4.37 -12.93 2.92
N VAL A 51 3.92 -12.03 2.04
CA VAL A 51 2.75 -12.27 1.19
C VAL A 51 3.22 -12.17 -0.25
N GLY A 52 2.96 -13.18 -1.02
CA GLY A 52 3.38 -13.19 -2.42
C GLY A 52 2.33 -12.67 -3.36
N MET A 53 2.59 -12.90 -4.64
CA MET A 53 1.65 -12.52 -5.67
C MET A 53 0.33 -13.21 -5.46
N PRO A 54 -0.78 -12.61 -5.85
CA PRO A 54 -0.84 -11.36 -6.60
C PRO A 54 -0.86 -10.11 -5.71
N PHE A 55 -0.86 -10.25 -4.39
CA PHE A 55 -1.00 -9.10 -3.51
C PHE A 55 0.28 -8.29 -3.39
N CYS A 56 1.41 -8.96 -3.24
CA CYS A 56 2.68 -8.28 -3.12
C CYS A 56 3.62 -8.75 -4.21
N ARG A 57 4.29 -7.79 -4.84
CA ARG A 57 5.17 -8.09 -5.95
C ARG A 57 6.55 -7.55 -5.63
N PRO A 58 7.60 -8.37 -5.75
CA PRO A 58 8.95 -7.86 -5.57
C PRO A 58 9.34 -6.99 -6.77
N MET A 59 9.95 -5.85 -6.46
CA MET A 59 10.37 -4.90 -7.49
C MET A 59 11.87 -4.85 -7.66
N GLY A 60 12.62 -5.62 -6.88
CA GLY A 60 14.07 -5.61 -6.92
C GLY A 60 14.65 -4.70 -5.84
N ASP A 61 15.88 -4.98 -5.45
CA ASP A 61 16.63 -4.17 -4.48
C ASP A 61 15.91 -3.96 -3.15
N GLY A 62 15.14 -4.95 -2.73
CA GLY A 62 14.44 -4.85 -1.45
C GLY A 62 13.15 -4.07 -1.49
N LEU A 63 12.73 -3.65 -2.68
CA LEU A 63 11.51 -2.89 -2.85
C LEU A 63 10.37 -3.83 -3.21
N TRP A 64 9.21 -3.57 -2.64
CA TRP A 64 8.01 -4.36 -2.88
C TRP A 64 6.85 -3.45 -3.23
N GLU A 65 5.83 -4.02 -3.84
CA GLU A 65 4.63 -3.28 -4.19
C GLU A 65 3.43 -4.07 -3.71
N VAL A 66 2.53 -3.43 -2.95
CA VAL A 66 1.25 -4.05 -2.64
C VAL A 66 0.21 -3.44 -3.57
N ARG A 67 -0.63 -4.30 -4.14
CA ARG A 67 -1.63 -3.91 -5.13
C ARG A 67 -3.01 -4.09 -4.53
N SER A 68 -3.83 -3.06 -4.61
CA SER A 68 -5.18 -3.11 -4.09
C SER A 68 -6.18 -2.82 -5.20
N HIS A 69 -7.14 -3.71 -5.37
CA HIS A 69 -8.21 -3.50 -6.33
C HIS A 69 -9.28 -2.63 -5.69
N LEU A 70 -9.56 -1.53 -6.32
CA LEU A 70 -10.48 -0.54 -5.79
C LEU A 70 -11.89 -0.74 -6.32
N PRO A 71 -12.91 -0.26 -5.60
CA PRO A 71 -14.28 -0.36 -6.09
C PRO A 71 -14.48 0.27 -7.47
N SER A 72 -13.67 1.27 -7.80
CA SER A 72 -13.75 1.93 -9.10
C SER A 72 -13.24 1.07 -10.26
N GLY A 73 -12.57 -0.04 -9.95
CA GLY A 73 -11.90 -0.85 -10.95
C GLY A 73 -10.45 -0.47 -11.17
N ASN A 74 -10.01 0.62 -10.58
CA ASN A 74 -8.60 1.00 -10.65
C ASN A 74 -7.78 0.17 -9.65
N ILE A 75 -6.49 0.20 -9.79
CA ILE A 75 -5.60 -0.51 -8.89
C ILE A 75 -4.72 0.51 -8.19
N ALA A 76 -4.77 0.50 -6.87
CA ALA A 76 -3.87 1.31 -6.06
C ALA A 76 -2.61 0.50 -5.81
N ARG A 77 -1.49 1.19 -5.76
CA ARG A 77 -0.20 0.55 -5.52
C ARG A 77 0.52 1.31 -4.45
N ILE A 78 1.07 0.59 -3.49
CA ILE A 78 1.90 1.17 -2.46
C ILE A 78 3.24 0.49 -2.49
N MET A 79 4.29 1.26 -2.69
CA MET A 79 5.64 0.74 -2.70
C MET A 79 6.22 0.81 -1.30
N PHE A 80 6.87 -0.25 -0.88
CA PHE A 80 7.39 -0.33 0.46
C PHE A 80 8.67 -1.16 0.51
N CYS A 81 9.41 -1.00 1.59
CA CYS A 81 10.53 -1.88 1.90
C CYS A 81 10.41 -2.30 3.35
N ILE A 82 11.19 -3.27 3.75
CA ILE A 82 11.17 -3.78 5.13
C ILE A 82 12.37 -3.18 5.87
N VAL A 83 12.09 -2.52 6.98
CA VAL A 83 13.12 -1.92 7.80
C VAL A 83 12.83 -2.25 9.26
N GLU A 84 13.75 -2.93 9.90
CA GLU A 84 13.63 -3.27 11.32
C GLU A 84 12.28 -3.86 11.68
N ASN A 85 11.86 -4.84 10.91
CA ASN A 85 10.59 -5.53 11.10
C ASN A 85 9.37 -4.65 10.94
N HIS A 86 9.51 -3.59 10.15
CA HIS A 86 8.39 -2.73 9.81
C HIS A 86 8.27 -2.63 8.29
N ILE A 87 7.05 -2.42 7.84
CA ILE A 87 6.78 -2.13 6.44
C ILE A 87 6.87 -0.63 6.31
N LEU A 88 7.88 -0.14 5.62
CA LEU A 88 8.03 1.29 5.41
C LEU A 88 7.41 1.66 4.08
N ALA A 89 6.24 2.29 4.13
CA ALA A 89 5.52 2.71 2.94
C ALA A 89 6.17 3.98 2.37
N LEU A 90 6.65 3.89 1.15
CA LEU A 90 7.44 4.94 0.54
C LEU A 90 6.67 5.81 -0.43
N HIS A 91 5.73 5.23 -1.15
CA HIS A 91 5.02 5.95 -2.20
C HIS A 91 3.73 5.22 -2.52
N GLY A 92 2.68 5.97 -2.81
CA GLY A 92 1.41 5.39 -3.21
C GLY A 92 0.84 6.11 -4.40
N PHE A 93 0.17 5.38 -5.27
CA PHE A 93 -0.49 5.99 -6.42
C PHE A 93 -1.57 5.04 -6.95
N ILE A 94 -2.49 5.60 -7.71
CA ILE A 94 -3.50 4.81 -8.37
C ILE A 94 -3.16 4.77 -9.85
N LYS A 95 -3.00 3.57 -10.38
CA LYS A 95 -2.76 3.41 -11.78
C LYS A 95 -4.09 3.21 -12.44
N LYS A 96 -4.49 4.17 -13.25
CA LYS A 96 -5.75 4.06 -13.96
C LYS A 96 -5.59 3.13 -15.13
N THR A 97 -6.60 2.32 -15.36
CA THR A 97 -6.59 1.48 -16.51
C THR A 97 -6.71 2.37 -17.71
N GLN A 98 -5.68 2.34 -18.58
CA GLN A 98 -5.77 3.13 -19.71
C GLN A 98 -6.48 2.44 -20.74
N ARG A 99 -7.55 2.96 -21.26
CA ARG A 99 -8.14 2.40 -22.30
C ARG A 99 -7.39 2.84 -23.43
N HIS A 100 -7.01 2.00 -24.22
CA HIS A 100 -6.34 2.32 -25.33
C HIS A 100 -7.20 2.97 -26.23
N HIS A 101 -7.09 4.15 -26.37
CA HIS A 101 -7.76 4.77 -27.32
C HIS A 101 -7.01 4.72 -28.52
N ARG A 102 -7.36 4.12 -29.45
CA ARG A 102 -6.75 4.08 -30.55
C ARG A 102 -7.19 5.07 -31.28
N THR A 103 -6.70 5.82 -31.50
CA THR A 103 -6.92 6.78 -32.24
C THR A 103 -6.72 6.30 -33.40
N ILE A 104 -7.14 6.14 -33.98
CA ILE A 104 -6.94 5.68 -35.09
C ILE A 104 -6.75 6.42 -35.80
#